data_3c6396efa411f19678045d49c4df1a4b
#
_entry.id   3c6396efa411f19678045d49c4df1a4b
#
_cell.length_a   1.000
_cell.length_b   1.000
_cell.length_c   1.000
_cell.angle_alpha   90.00
_cell.angle_beta   90.00
_cell.angle_gamma   90.00
#
_symmetry.space_group_name_H-M   'P 1'
#
loop_
_entity.id
_entity.type
_entity.pdbx_description
1 polymer ?
#
loop_
_entity_poly.entity_id
_entity_poly.type
_entity_poly.pdbx_seq_one_letter_code
_entity_poly.pdbx_strand_id
1 'polypeptide(L)'
;MAGQVATVIRLTFAAGRISTLFGLEGAIVAALRSDLCLQGWRWREAHGAAANIVHIAHGLLGAERPTWYEGQPDFVISPGLLIERTRCKRCHRPLPEGRPKYCSNACKSTDQKAIAAIRDATSEIAADRAVRNARIAH
;
A
#
# COMPACT_ATOMS: atom_id res chain seq x y z
N MET A 1 -13.75 -3.54 -16.99
CA MET A 1 -13.30 -4.14 -15.71
C MET A 1 -12.09 -3.39 -15.12
N ALA A 2 -10.95 -3.25 -15.79
CA ALA A 2 -9.78 -2.53 -15.23
C ALA A 2 -10.09 -1.08 -14.80
N GLY A 3 -10.90 -0.34 -15.56
CA GLY A 3 -11.34 1.01 -15.18
C GLY A 3 -12.19 1.06 -13.91
N GLN A 4 -13.03 0.06 -13.66
CA GLN A 4 -13.80 -0.05 -12.42
C GLN A 4 -12.89 -0.33 -11.24
N VAL A 5 -11.91 -1.22 -11.40
CA VAL A 5 -10.88 -1.50 -10.39
C VAL A 5 -10.08 -0.23 -10.08
N ALA A 6 -9.65 0.51 -11.10
CA ALA A 6 -8.95 1.78 -10.93
C ALA A 6 -9.80 2.79 -10.13
N THR A 7 -11.11 2.86 -10.41
CA THR A 7 -12.04 3.74 -9.68
C THR A 7 -12.12 3.34 -8.19
N VAL A 8 -12.25 2.05 -7.88
CA VAL A 8 -12.29 1.56 -6.49
C VAL A 8 -10.99 1.91 -5.75
N ILE A 9 -9.84 1.63 -6.36
CA ILE A 9 -8.53 1.97 -5.78
C ILE A 9 -8.43 3.48 -5.52
N ARG A 10 -8.81 4.31 -6.50
CA ARG A 10 -8.77 5.77 -6.38
C ARG A 10 -9.65 6.29 -5.26
N LEU A 11 -10.88 5.82 -5.16
CA LEU A 11 -11.83 6.25 -4.12
C LEU A 11 -11.37 5.83 -2.73
N THR A 12 -10.90 4.60 -2.58
CA THR A 12 -10.39 4.07 -1.30
C THR A 12 -9.14 4.82 -0.85
N PHE A 13 -8.27 5.16 -1.81
CA PHE A 13 -7.08 5.96 -1.55
C PHE A 13 -7.42 7.42 -1.18
N ALA A 14 -8.38 8.05 -1.88
CA ALA A 14 -8.84 9.40 -1.57
C ALA A 14 -9.50 9.48 -0.19
N ALA A 15 -10.25 8.44 0.20
CA ALA A 15 -10.85 8.31 1.52
C ALA A 15 -9.83 8.02 2.64
N GLY A 16 -8.55 7.84 2.33
CA GLY A 16 -7.49 7.57 3.31
C GLY A 16 -7.53 6.16 3.92
N ARG A 17 -8.33 5.24 3.35
CA ARG A 17 -8.46 3.87 3.84
C ARG A 17 -7.28 2.97 3.47
N ILE A 18 -6.51 3.35 2.46
CA ILE A 18 -5.26 2.70 2.07
C ILE A 18 -4.13 3.73 2.01
N SER A 19 -2.97 3.36 2.48
CA SER A 19 -1.78 4.24 2.53
C SER A 19 -1.12 4.42 1.16
N THR A 20 -1.25 3.45 0.28
CA THR A 20 -0.68 3.47 -1.08
C THR A 20 -1.70 2.98 -2.11
N LEU A 21 -1.52 3.32 -3.39
CA LEU A 21 -2.38 2.82 -4.48
C LEU A 21 -2.32 1.29 -4.64
N PHE A 22 -1.28 0.64 -4.12
CA PHE A 22 -1.11 -0.82 -4.15
C PHE A 22 -1.75 -1.55 -2.95
N GLY A 23 -2.32 -0.81 -1.98
CA GLY A 23 -2.82 -1.38 -0.72
C GLY A 23 -3.95 -2.40 -0.85
N LEU A 24 -4.71 -2.38 -1.95
CA LEU A 24 -5.79 -3.34 -2.23
C LEU A 24 -5.40 -4.42 -3.25
N GLU A 25 -4.19 -4.43 -3.76
CA GLU A 25 -3.80 -5.31 -4.86
C GLU A 25 -4.09 -6.78 -4.57
N GLY A 26 -3.59 -7.29 -3.45
CA GLY A 26 -3.77 -8.69 -3.07
C GLY A 26 -5.24 -9.08 -2.91
N ALA A 27 -6.03 -8.22 -2.27
CA ALA A 27 -7.45 -8.45 -2.04
C ALA A 27 -8.24 -8.47 -3.37
N ILE A 28 -7.96 -7.52 -4.27
CA ILE A 28 -8.66 -7.44 -5.57
C ILE A 28 -8.26 -8.61 -6.47
N VAL A 29 -6.98 -8.97 -6.53
CA VAL A 29 -6.54 -10.16 -7.29
C VAL A 29 -7.20 -11.42 -6.76
N ALA A 30 -7.29 -11.59 -5.44
CA ALA A 30 -7.94 -12.75 -4.83
C ALA A 30 -9.43 -12.82 -5.17
N ALA A 31 -10.16 -11.70 -5.07
CA ALA A 31 -11.57 -11.63 -5.39
C ALA A 31 -11.84 -11.93 -6.87
N LEU A 32 -11.15 -11.26 -7.80
CA LEU A 32 -11.28 -11.48 -9.23
C LEU A 32 -10.94 -12.93 -9.62
N ARG A 33 -9.87 -13.49 -9.07
CA ARG A 33 -9.50 -14.89 -9.30
C ARG A 33 -10.61 -15.84 -8.82
N SER A 34 -11.16 -15.58 -7.63
CA SER A 34 -12.25 -16.40 -7.09
C SER A 34 -13.46 -16.39 -8.03
N ASP A 35 -13.89 -15.21 -8.49
CA ASP A 35 -15.01 -15.07 -9.41
C ASP A 35 -14.76 -15.79 -10.74
N LEU A 36 -13.56 -15.69 -11.30
CA LEU A 36 -13.19 -16.40 -12.52
C LEU A 36 -13.18 -17.93 -12.33
N CYS A 37 -12.68 -18.42 -11.19
CA CYS A 37 -12.71 -19.84 -10.86
C CYS A 37 -14.15 -20.36 -10.73
N LEU A 38 -15.06 -19.59 -10.14
CA LEU A 38 -16.50 -19.92 -10.08
C LEU A 38 -17.15 -19.98 -11.47
N GLN A 39 -16.61 -19.26 -12.45
CA GLN A 39 -17.00 -19.32 -13.86
C GLN A 39 -16.36 -20.48 -14.64
N GLY A 40 -15.58 -21.34 -13.99
CA GLY A 40 -14.95 -22.52 -14.58
C GLY A 40 -13.52 -22.32 -15.09
N TRP A 41 -12.89 -21.18 -14.83
CA TRP A 41 -11.50 -20.97 -15.18
C TRP A 41 -10.56 -21.80 -14.31
N ARG A 42 -9.46 -22.29 -14.88
CA ARG A 42 -8.39 -22.93 -14.09
C ARG A 42 -7.70 -21.88 -13.23
N TRP A 43 -7.32 -22.27 -12.01
CA TRP A 43 -6.76 -21.34 -11.02
C TRP A 43 -5.59 -20.49 -11.55
N ARG A 44 -4.66 -21.09 -12.28
CA ARG A 44 -3.48 -20.39 -12.82
C ARG A 44 -3.87 -19.33 -13.87
N GLU A 45 -4.79 -19.67 -14.75
CA GLU A 45 -5.34 -18.76 -15.79
C GLU A 45 -6.12 -17.61 -15.14
N ALA A 46 -6.99 -17.94 -14.18
CA ALA A 46 -7.75 -16.96 -13.41
C ALA A 46 -6.84 -16.00 -12.65
N HIS A 47 -5.77 -16.51 -12.04
CA HIS A 47 -4.80 -15.68 -11.33
C HIS A 47 -4.05 -14.74 -12.28
N GLY A 48 -3.57 -15.22 -13.42
CA GLY A 48 -2.91 -14.41 -14.43
C GLY A 48 -3.80 -13.30 -14.97
N ALA A 49 -5.07 -13.63 -15.29
CA ALA A 49 -6.05 -12.65 -15.76
C ALA A 49 -6.36 -11.58 -14.69
N ALA A 50 -6.58 -11.99 -13.44
CA ALA A 50 -6.83 -11.08 -12.32
C ALA A 50 -5.65 -10.14 -12.08
N ALA A 51 -4.44 -10.67 -12.04
CA ALA A 51 -3.22 -9.88 -11.87
C ALA A 51 -3.02 -8.85 -13.00
N ASN A 52 -3.29 -9.26 -14.24
CA ASN A 52 -3.21 -8.37 -15.41
C ASN A 52 -4.23 -7.23 -15.34
N ILE A 53 -5.47 -7.52 -14.95
CA ILE A 53 -6.53 -6.49 -14.77
C ILE A 53 -6.09 -5.45 -13.74
N VAL A 54 -5.52 -5.88 -12.61
CA VAL A 54 -5.05 -4.99 -11.55
C VAL A 54 -3.82 -4.19 -11.99
N HIS A 55 -2.90 -4.81 -12.74
CA HIS A 55 -1.75 -4.12 -13.32
C HIS A 55 -2.19 -2.99 -14.28
N ILE A 56 -3.14 -3.27 -15.17
CA ILE A 56 -3.72 -2.25 -16.07
C ILE A 56 -4.40 -1.13 -15.26
N ALA A 57 -5.14 -1.48 -14.20
CA ALA A 57 -5.78 -0.50 -13.34
C ALA A 57 -4.77 0.45 -12.66
N HIS A 58 -3.62 -0.06 -12.19
CA HIS A 58 -2.54 0.77 -11.67
C HIS A 58 -1.94 1.68 -12.74
N GLY A 59 -1.75 1.17 -13.97
CA GLY A 59 -1.31 1.97 -15.11
C GLY A 59 -2.26 3.14 -15.41
N LEU A 60 -3.58 2.92 -15.38
CA LEU A 60 -4.60 3.97 -15.55
C LEU A 60 -4.53 5.04 -14.46
N LEU A 61 -4.04 4.70 -13.27
CA LEU A 61 -3.83 5.63 -12.16
C LEU A 61 -2.46 6.32 -12.20
N GLY A 62 -1.62 6.00 -13.18
CA GLY A 62 -0.24 6.50 -13.28
C GLY A 62 0.66 5.99 -12.15
N ALA A 63 0.30 4.87 -11.51
CA ALA A 63 1.08 4.27 -10.45
C ALA A 63 2.03 3.21 -11.03
N GLU A 64 3.32 3.37 -10.79
CA GLU A 64 4.34 2.37 -11.06
C GLU A 64 4.91 1.85 -9.74
N ARG A 65 5.31 0.58 -9.73
CA ARG A 65 5.92 0.01 -8.53
C ARG A 65 7.24 0.70 -8.24
N PRO A 66 7.48 1.05 -6.97
CA PRO A 66 8.81 1.48 -6.55
C PRO A 66 9.80 0.32 -6.73
N THR A 67 11.06 0.65 -6.92
CA THR A 67 12.14 -0.33 -6.81
C THR A 67 12.14 -0.93 -5.40
N TRP A 68 12.76 -2.09 -5.22
CA TRP A 68 12.89 -2.71 -3.89
C TRP A 68 13.52 -1.74 -2.88
N TYR A 69 14.53 -0.99 -3.30
CA TYR A 69 15.23 -0.01 -2.48
C TYR A 69 14.31 1.16 -2.05
N GLU A 70 13.57 1.74 -2.98
CA GLU A 70 12.60 2.82 -2.70
C GLU A 70 11.42 2.35 -1.84
N GLY A 71 11.07 1.07 -1.92
CA GLY A 71 9.98 0.45 -1.15
C GLY A 71 10.35 0.17 0.31
N GLN A 72 11.63 0.23 0.69
CA GLN A 72 12.05 -0.02 2.06
C GLN A 72 11.58 1.08 3.01
N PRO A 73 11.18 0.74 4.25
CA PRO A 73 10.94 1.73 5.29
C PRO A 73 12.22 2.52 5.60
N ASP A 74 12.07 3.82 5.81
CA ASP A 74 13.21 4.73 6.06
C ASP A 74 14.10 4.29 7.25
N PHE A 75 13.53 3.55 8.21
CA PHE A 75 14.25 3.07 9.39
C PHE A 75 15.11 1.81 9.16
N VAL A 76 14.94 1.12 8.03
CA VAL A 76 15.74 -0.06 7.66
C VAL A 76 17.06 0.34 7.02
N ILE A 77 17.16 1.59 6.59
CA ILE A 77 18.35 2.13 5.92
C ILE A 77 19.24 2.77 6.97
N SER A 78 20.53 2.50 6.89
CA SER A 78 21.52 3.05 7.80
C SER A 78 21.33 4.55 8.01
N PRO A 79 21.42 5.06 9.26
CA PRO A 79 21.28 6.49 9.53
C PRO A 79 22.25 7.30 8.66
N GLY A 80 21.71 8.30 7.94
CA GLY A 80 22.50 9.17 7.06
C GLY A 80 22.50 8.80 5.58
N LEU A 81 21.94 7.66 5.18
CA LEU A 81 21.74 7.34 3.76
C LEU A 81 20.46 7.99 3.26
N LEU A 82 20.58 8.93 2.34
CA LEU A 82 19.45 9.55 1.64
C LEU A 82 18.95 8.59 0.55
N ILE A 83 17.69 8.18 0.64
CA ILE A 83 17.07 7.42 -0.44
C ILE A 83 16.70 8.40 -1.54
N GLU A 84 17.36 8.34 -2.68
CA GLU A 84 16.94 9.05 -3.88
C GLU A 84 15.68 8.42 -4.43
N ARG A 85 14.57 9.18 -4.40
CA ARG A 85 13.27 8.74 -4.90
C ARG A 85 12.94 9.47 -6.18
N THR A 86 12.58 8.72 -7.20
CA THR A 86 12.04 9.28 -8.45
C THR A 86 10.52 9.43 -8.39
N ARG A 87 9.88 8.75 -7.43
CA ARG A 87 8.43 8.69 -7.28
C ARG A 87 7.98 8.98 -5.85
N CYS A 88 6.77 9.51 -5.73
CA CYS A 88 6.14 9.80 -4.45
C CYS A 88 5.98 8.52 -3.62
N LYS A 89 6.44 8.55 -2.35
CA LYS A 89 6.34 7.41 -1.43
C LYS A 89 4.90 6.90 -1.27
N ARG A 90 3.90 7.77 -1.37
CA ARG A 90 2.50 7.41 -1.15
C ARG A 90 1.77 7.01 -2.43
N CYS A 91 1.77 7.87 -3.45
CA CYS A 91 0.94 7.67 -4.65
C CYS A 91 1.71 7.12 -5.85
N HIS A 92 3.02 6.96 -5.73
CA HIS A 92 3.92 6.43 -6.76
C HIS A 92 3.92 7.19 -8.10
N ARG A 93 3.35 8.41 -8.11
CA ARG A 93 3.49 9.32 -9.25
C ARG A 93 4.89 9.92 -9.29
N PRO A 94 5.38 10.35 -10.46
CA PRO A 94 6.65 11.06 -10.54
C PRO A 94 6.71 12.22 -9.55
N LEU A 95 7.87 12.43 -8.94
CA LEU A 95 8.08 13.55 -8.02
C LEU A 95 8.32 14.83 -8.82
N PRO A 96 7.65 15.94 -8.46
CA PRO A 96 8.00 17.24 -8.97
C PRO A 96 9.43 17.64 -8.57
N GLU A 97 10.06 18.49 -9.38
CA GLU A 97 11.38 19.03 -9.08
C GLU A 97 11.41 19.69 -7.69
N GLY A 98 12.48 19.45 -6.94
CA GLY A 98 12.66 19.98 -5.57
C GLY A 98 11.88 19.26 -4.47
N ARG A 99 11.16 18.17 -4.77
CA ARG A 99 10.43 17.38 -3.77
C ARG A 99 11.05 15.97 -3.61
N PRO A 100 11.76 15.71 -2.49
CA PRO A 100 12.53 14.47 -2.37
C PRO A 100 11.70 13.23 -1.97
N LYS A 101 10.47 13.39 -1.47
CA LYS A 101 9.75 12.26 -0.87
C LYS A 101 8.27 12.18 -1.25
N TYR A 102 7.56 13.31 -1.30
CA TYR A 102 6.12 13.37 -1.57
C TYR A 102 5.82 14.38 -2.67
N CYS A 103 4.90 14.03 -3.59
CA CYS A 103 4.50 14.92 -4.68
C CYS A 103 3.68 16.13 -4.22
N SER A 104 3.06 16.04 -3.03
CA SER A 104 2.21 17.11 -2.47
C SER A 104 2.17 17.06 -0.94
N ASN A 105 1.72 18.15 -0.33
CA ASN A 105 1.50 18.21 1.11
C ASN A 105 0.36 17.26 1.55
N ALA A 106 -0.64 17.04 0.70
CA ALA A 106 -1.69 16.06 0.95
C ALA A 106 -1.12 14.64 1.07
N CYS A 107 -0.22 14.23 0.18
CA CYS A 107 0.45 12.94 0.29
C CYS A 107 1.29 12.82 1.57
N LYS A 108 2.01 13.89 1.94
CA LYS A 108 2.81 13.95 3.17
C LYS A 108 1.94 13.79 4.42
N SER A 109 0.90 14.60 4.56
CA SER A 109 0.04 14.59 5.75
C SER A 109 -0.72 13.28 5.92
N THR A 110 -1.19 12.67 4.84
CA THR A 110 -1.91 11.40 4.91
C THR A 110 -0.97 10.24 5.28
N ASP A 111 0.25 10.20 4.73
CA ASP A 111 1.24 9.17 5.11
C ASP A 111 1.65 9.32 6.59
N GLN A 112 1.85 10.54 7.06
CA GLN A 112 2.15 10.81 8.47
C GLN A 112 1.01 10.39 9.41
N LYS A 113 -0.25 10.63 9.04
CA LYS A 113 -1.41 10.16 9.81
C LYS A 113 -1.49 8.65 9.86
N ALA A 114 -1.23 7.96 8.74
CA ALA A 114 -1.20 6.51 8.69
C ALA A 114 -0.09 5.93 9.59
N ILE A 115 1.11 6.52 9.58
CA ILE A 115 2.22 6.12 10.43
C ILE A 115 1.89 6.34 11.92
N ALA A 116 1.28 7.48 12.26
CA ALA A 116 0.85 7.76 13.63
C ALA A 116 -0.17 6.71 14.11
N ALA A 117 -1.20 6.41 13.32
CA ALA A 117 -2.21 5.41 13.65
C ALA A 117 -1.59 4.00 13.88
N ILE A 118 -0.58 3.61 13.08
CA ILE A 118 0.15 2.35 13.27
C ILE A 118 0.94 2.37 14.59
N ARG A 119 1.61 3.47 14.91
CA ARG A 119 2.36 3.62 16.18
C ARG A 119 1.44 3.52 17.38
N ASP A 120 0.30 4.19 17.35
CA ASP A 120 -0.69 4.18 18.41
C ASP A 120 -1.24 2.75 18.65
N ALA A 121 -1.66 2.07 17.56
CA ALA A 121 -2.12 0.69 17.64
C ALA A 121 -1.03 -0.27 18.15
N THR A 122 0.23 -0.07 17.77
CA THR A 122 1.35 -0.89 18.24
C THR A 122 1.61 -0.64 19.73
N SER A 123 1.49 0.60 20.17
CA SER A 123 1.66 0.99 21.58
C SER A 123 0.57 0.37 22.47
N GLU A 124 -0.69 0.38 22.01
CA GLU A 124 -1.82 -0.27 22.72
C GLU A 124 -1.62 -1.79 22.85
N ILE A 125 -1.21 -2.46 21.77
CA ILE A 125 -0.92 -3.91 21.79
C ILE A 125 0.23 -4.23 22.74
N ALA A 126 1.27 -3.40 22.78
CA ALA A 126 2.40 -3.59 23.68
C ALA A 126 1.99 -3.42 25.14
N ALA A 127 1.17 -2.42 25.45
CA ALA A 127 0.62 -2.19 26.79
C ALA A 127 -0.26 -3.37 27.25
N ASP A 128 -1.16 -3.84 26.40
CA ASP A 128 -2.01 -5.01 26.68
C ASP A 128 -1.21 -6.29 26.93
N ARG A 129 -0.12 -6.50 26.20
CA ARG A 129 0.79 -7.64 26.43
C ARG A 129 1.50 -7.53 27.76
N ALA A 130 1.99 -6.36 28.14
CA ALA A 130 2.67 -6.12 29.41
C ALA A 130 1.73 -6.42 30.59
N VAL A 131 0.48 -5.94 30.52
CA VAL A 131 -0.54 -6.21 31.56
C VAL A 131 -0.87 -7.71 31.66
N ARG A 132 -1.01 -8.40 30.54
CA ARG A 132 -1.26 -9.86 30.54
C ARG A 132 -0.10 -10.64 31.15
N ASN A 133 1.12 -10.32 30.79
CA ASN A 133 2.30 -10.98 31.31
C ASN A 133 2.49 -10.75 32.83
N ALA A 134 2.21 -9.54 33.31
CA ALA A 134 2.23 -9.26 34.76
C ALA A 134 1.21 -10.07 35.55
N ARG A 135 0.02 -10.35 34.96
CA ARG A 135 -1.02 -11.18 35.60
C ARG A 135 -0.68 -12.68 35.66
N ILE A 136 0.17 -13.16 34.76
CA ILE A 136 0.58 -14.58 34.70
C ILE A 136 1.76 -14.83 35.64
N ALA A 137 2.52 -13.81 36.02
CA ALA A 137 3.67 -13.92 36.93
C ALA A 137 3.31 -13.91 38.44
N HIS A 138 2.02 -13.81 38.77
CA HIS A 138 1.44 -13.94 40.11
C HIS A 138 0.56 -15.18 40.20
#